data_26ce79dd0e51d290a5128bebeb6c76e1
#
_entry.id   26ce79dd0e51d290a5128bebeb6c76e1
#
_cell.length_a   1.000
_cell.length_b   1.000
_cell.length_c   1.000
_cell.angle_alpha   90.00
_cell.angle_beta   90.00
_cell.angle_gamma   90.00
#
_symmetry.space_group_name_H-M   'P 1'
#
loop_
_entity.id
_entity.type
_entity.pdbx_description
1 polymer ?
#
loop_
_entity_poly.entity_id
_entity_poly.type
_entity_poly.pdbx_seq_one_letter_code
_entity_poly.pdbx_strand_id
1 'polypeptide(L)'
;MFSLEAILEYLRTCESMECKVLRASDDGATLSGFAALSQATESDVSFWVGRVESVTHANGPSNDELLNVRAGLLFVPMDLAKSAKKSAREADALFPHVKNLVAVAEPYHAMVKFLEHFVGNGFNDNMETGVHFDRDYMGVGYGETGPWIHPTAVVEGFVDEGCFVGAGCVVMRGASVGRNCRLESNVTIYPNVVVGEGCIFQAGVVVGSRGFGFYEHEDERRMVPHFAGVRIGNRCSFGANTVVAAGFISPTTIGDNCHLDSMVQIAHNCVLGNNIYMASQTALGGTTILEDGVQFAGGAKAAGHLTVGKNAIVTAKAGVTKSVPAGKTVAGFPAIDIEIWRRQMVELRLMAKKNLK
;
A
#
# COMPACT_ATOMS: atom_id res chain seq x y z
N MET A 1 0.62 24.50 14.25
CA MET A 1 1.51 24.50 15.41
C MET A 1 0.92 23.61 16.48
N PHE A 2 1.71 22.70 17.03
CA PHE A 2 1.25 21.71 18.01
C PHE A 2 2.17 21.73 19.23
N SER A 3 1.62 21.42 20.41
CA SER A 3 2.42 21.23 21.61
C SER A 3 2.72 19.74 21.83
N LEU A 4 3.81 19.46 22.54
CA LEU A 4 4.14 18.09 22.96
C LEU A 4 2.99 17.46 23.76
N GLU A 5 2.37 18.23 24.65
CA GLU A 5 1.26 17.76 25.49
C GLU A 5 0.06 17.32 24.65
N ALA A 6 -0.36 18.13 23.66
CA ALA A 6 -1.47 17.78 22.77
C ALA A 6 -1.21 16.47 21.97
N ILE A 7 0.04 16.31 21.50
CA ILE A 7 0.43 15.08 20.78
C ILE A 7 0.37 13.86 21.71
N LEU A 8 0.91 13.96 22.92
CA LEU A 8 0.92 12.86 23.88
C LEU A 8 -0.48 12.52 24.37
N GLU A 9 -1.32 13.52 24.60
CA GLU A 9 -2.72 13.34 24.98
C GLU A 9 -3.47 12.58 23.89
N TYR A 10 -3.35 12.99 22.64
CA TYR A 10 -3.97 12.29 21.50
C TYR A 10 -3.52 10.82 21.41
N LEU A 11 -2.21 10.55 21.41
CA LEU A 11 -1.70 9.18 21.29
C LEU A 11 -2.13 8.28 22.45
N ARG A 12 -2.23 8.82 23.67
CA ARG A 12 -2.65 8.06 24.84
C ARG A 12 -4.16 7.83 24.91
N THR A 13 -4.96 8.84 24.59
CA THR A 13 -6.42 8.79 24.73
C THR A 13 -7.11 8.19 23.52
N CYS A 14 -6.78 8.64 22.32
CA CYS A 14 -7.45 8.21 21.08
C CYS A 14 -6.90 6.90 20.53
N GLU A 15 -5.59 6.66 20.69
CA GLU A 15 -4.92 5.47 20.17
C GLU A 15 -4.53 4.44 21.24
N SER A 16 -4.82 4.72 22.52
CA SER A 16 -4.45 3.86 23.66
C SER A 16 -2.96 3.47 23.67
N MET A 17 -2.09 4.33 23.14
CA MET A 17 -0.68 4.05 22.94
C MET A 17 0.13 4.32 24.20
N GLU A 18 0.96 3.36 24.59
CA GLU A 18 1.92 3.58 25.68
C GLU A 18 3.01 4.56 25.23
N CYS A 19 3.08 5.71 25.89
CA CYS A 19 4.07 6.78 25.62
C CYS A 19 4.85 7.08 26.89
N LYS A 20 6.18 7.01 26.83
CA LYS A 20 7.10 7.38 27.92
C LYS A 20 8.00 8.52 27.50
N VAL A 21 7.88 9.67 28.16
CA VAL A 21 8.77 10.80 27.93
C VAL A 21 10.15 10.48 28.53
N LEU A 22 11.17 10.48 27.71
CA LEU A 22 12.57 10.28 28.10
C LEU A 22 13.29 11.61 28.34
N ARG A 23 12.95 12.63 27.54
CA ARG A 23 13.43 14.01 27.65
C ARG A 23 12.31 14.95 27.25
N ALA A 24 12.12 16.02 28.00
CA ALA A 24 11.27 17.15 27.64
C ALA A 24 12.06 18.44 27.82
N SER A 25 11.91 19.37 26.88
CA SER A 25 12.52 20.69 26.96
C SER A 25 11.59 21.63 27.73
N ASP A 26 12.17 22.49 28.55
CA ASP A 26 11.41 23.45 29.38
C ASP A 26 10.92 24.69 28.59
N ASP A 27 11.34 24.84 27.34
CA ASP A 27 11.12 26.08 26.55
C ASP A 27 9.76 26.16 25.87
N GLY A 28 8.84 25.22 26.09
CA GLY A 28 7.53 25.23 25.44
C GLY A 28 7.64 25.17 23.92
N ALA A 29 8.59 24.39 23.39
CA ALA A 29 8.92 24.33 21.97
C ALA A 29 7.68 24.08 21.11
N THR A 30 7.36 25.04 20.25
CA THR A 30 6.24 24.92 19.31
C THR A 30 6.68 24.09 18.12
N LEU A 31 6.02 22.96 17.91
CA LEU A 31 6.24 22.10 16.77
C LEU A 31 5.38 22.58 15.60
N SER A 32 5.94 22.68 14.42
CA SER A 32 5.26 23.26 13.26
C SER A 32 5.34 22.41 11.99
N GLY A 33 6.20 21.38 11.99
CA GLY A 33 6.45 20.56 10.83
C GLY A 33 6.62 19.09 11.17
N PHE A 34 6.80 18.31 10.13
CA PHE A 34 7.23 16.93 10.17
C PHE A 34 8.31 16.74 9.11
N ALA A 35 9.38 16.05 9.47
CA ALA A 35 10.47 15.79 8.54
C ALA A 35 11.09 14.41 8.74
N ALA A 36 11.72 13.89 7.69
CA ALA A 36 12.54 12.69 7.77
C ALA A 36 13.71 12.93 8.75
N LEU A 37 14.18 11.86 9.38
CA LEU A 37 15.18 11.90 10.45
C LEU A 37 16.43 12.75 10.08
N SER A 38 16.93 12.60 8.86
CA SER A 38 18.11 13.33 8.34
C SER A 38 17.84 14.80 7.96
N GLN A 39 16.60 15.21 7.88
CA GLN A 39 16.18 16.55 7.42
C GLN A 39 15.47 17.35 8.52
N ALA A 40 15.18 16.73 9.66
CA ALA A 40 14.44 17.35 10.74
C ALA A 40 15.19 18.53 11.34
N THR A 41 14.44 19.58 11.67
CA THR A 41 14.89 20.80 12.36
C THR A 41 14.32 20.85 13.77
N GLU A 42 14.75 21.82 14.56
CA GLU A 42 14.31 22.00 15.96
C GLU A 42 12.80 22.30 16.13
N SER A 43 12.08 22.55 15.06
CA SER A 43 10.63 22.74 15.04
C SER A 43 9.86 21.55 14.47
N ASP A 44 10.55 20.47 14.05
CA ASP A 44 9.91 19.32 13.40
C ASP A 44 9.69 18.16 14.36
N VAL A 45 8.65 17.40 14.09
CA VAL A 45 8.43 16.06 14.63
C VAL A 45 9.09 15.05 13.70
N SER A 46 9.80 14.10 14.25
CA SER A 46 10.41 12.99 13.51
C SER A 46 10.25 11.68 14.28
N PHE A 47 10.67 10.58 13.70
CA PHE A 47 10.59 9.26 14.34
C PHE A 47 11.75 8.35 13.89
N TRP A 48 12.11 7.43 14.77
CA TRP A 48 13.11 6.40 14.51
C TRP A 48 12.54 5.03 14.88
N VAL A 49 12.50 4.13 13.91
CA VAL A 49 11.90 2.78 14.05
C VAL A 49 12.94 1.68 14.27
N GLY A 50 14.24 2.02 14.19
CA GLY A 50 15.33 1.06 14.35
C GLY A 50 15.45 0.53 15.78
N ARG A 51 16.09 -0.65 15.93
CA ARG A 51 16.55 -1.16 17.23
C ARG A 51 17.97 -0.69 17.47
N VAL A 52 18.34 -0.46 18.73
CA VAL A 52 19.73 -0.10 19.10
C VAL A 52 20.74 -1.12 18.59
N GLU A 53 20.34 -2.40 18.54
CA GLU A 53 21.16 -3.51 18.02
C GLU A 53 21.19 -3.58 16.47
N SER A 54 20.30 -2.88 15.77
CA SER A 54 20.17 -2.95 14.30
C SER A 54 20.94 -1.85 13.55
N VAL A 55 21.72 -1.04 14.23
CA VAL A 55 22.60 -0.01 13.63
C VAL A 55 23.65 -0.59 12.67
N THR A 56 23.78 -1.93 12.64
CA THR A 56 24.69 -2.66 11.75
C THR A 56 24.07 -3.15 10.44
N HIS A 57 22.78 -2.87 10.16
CA HIS A 57 22.17 -3.29 8.91
C HIS A 57 22.46 -2.29 7.78
N ALA A 58 22.83 -2.80 6.63
CA ALA A 58 23.35 -2.10 5.46
C ALA A 58 22.45 -0.97 4.88
N ASN A 59 21.27 -0.74 5.45
CA ASN A 59 20.30 0.29 5.02
C ASN A 59 19.71 1.12 6.17
N GLY A 60 20.25 1.05 7.38
CA GLY A 60 19.86 1.91 8.52
C GLY A 60 20.77 3.13 8.63
N PRO A 61 20.34 4.22 9.33
CA PRO A 61 21.20 5.36 9.59
C PRO A 61 22.43 4.92 10.40
N SER A 62 23.59 5.47 10.07
CA SER A 62 24.83 5.25 10.82
C SER A 62 24.75 5.91 12.21
N ASN A 63 25.61 5.51 13.15
CA ASN A 63 25.70 6.17 14.45
C ASN A 63 25.98 7.67 14.30
N ASP A 64 26.80 8.07 13.34
CA ASP A 64 27.11 9.47 13.07
C ASP A 64 25.89 10.25 12.56
N GLU A 65 25.03 9.61 11.77
CA GLU A 65 23.76 10.22 11.34
C GLU A 65 22.79 10.41 12.51
N LEU A 66 22.68 9.44 13.42
CA LEU A 66 21.84 9.56 14.63
C LEU A 66 22.33 10.66 15.58
N LEU A 67 23.65 10.81 15.74
CA LEU A 67 24.26 11.87 16.54
C LEU A 67 23.99 13.28 15.99
N ASN A 68 23.75 13.42 14.70
CA ASN A 68 23.50 14.70 14.03
C ASN A 68 22.00 15.03 13.88
N VAL A 69 21.09 14.17 14.32
CA VAL A 69 19.65 14.43 14.25
C VAL A 69 19.28 15.64 15.10
N ARG A 70 18.61 16.60 14.49
CA ARG A 70 18.02 17.75 15.15
C ARG A 70 16.51 17.70 14.97
N ALA A 71 15.78 17.47 16.04
CA ALA A 71 14.33 17.45 16.00
C ALA A 71 13.75 18.15 17.23
N GLY A 72 12.63 18.83 17.05
CA GLY A 72 11.85 19.37 18.16
C GLY A 72 11.23 18.24 18.99
N LEU A 73 10.76 17.18 18.33
CA LEU A 73 10.26 15.95 18.94
C LEU A 73 10.72 14.73 18.12
N LEU A 74 11.25 13.73 18.81
CA LEU A 74 11.59 12.45 18.21
C LEU A 74 10.88 11.30 18.91
N PHE A 75 10.12 10.49 18.16
CA PHE A 75 9.59 9.22 18.62
C PHE A 75 10.62 8.11 18.42
N VAL A 76 10.80 7.28 19.45
CA VAL A 76 11.74 6.16 19.47
C VAL A 76 11.09 4.89 20.01
N PRO A 77 11.63 3.69 19.71
CA PRO A 77 11.08 2.44 20.25
C PRO A 77 11.10 2.37 21.78
N MET A 78 10.08 1.74 22.37
CA MET A 78 9.97 1.54 23.82
C MET A 78 11.12 0.72 24.41
N ASP A 79 11.83 -0.08 23.62
CA ASP A 79 12.99 -0.84 24.05
C ASP A 79 14.11 0.03 24.61
N LEU A 80 14.25 1.28 24.10
CA LEU A 80 15.11 2.30 24.68
C LEU A 80 14.70 2.72 26.11
N ALA A 81 13.44 2.51 26.49
CA ALA A 81 12.91 2.87 27.79
C ALA A 81 12.86 1.71 28.80
N LYS A 82 12.95 0.46 28.34
CA LYS A 82 12.78 -0.76 29.17
C LYS A 82 14.01 -1.13 29.99
N SER A 83 15.21 -0.78 29.55
CA SER A 83 16.41 -0.99 30.36
C SER A 83 16.59 0.17 31.34
N ALA A 84 15.99 0.06 32.52
CA ALA A 84 15.94 1.10 33.53
C ALA A 84 17.30 1.77 33.82
N LYS A 85 17.38 3.10 33.85
CA LYS A 85 18.56 3.95 34.09
C LYS A 85 19.69 3.95 33.04
N LYS A 86 19.94 2.85 32.30
CA LYS A 86 20.93 2.83 31.22
C LYS A 86 20.38 3.44 29.92
N SER A 87 19.11 3.26 29.65
CA SER A 87 18.48 3.65 28.39
C SER A 87 18.26 5.15 28.20
N ALA A 88 17.97 5.90 29.27
CA ALA A 88 17.90 7.37 29.17
C ALA A 88 19.27 7.96 28.80
N ARG A 89 20.36 7.44 29.40
CA ARG A 89 21.72 7.85 29.04
C ARG A 89 22.15 7.41 27.65
N GLU A 90 21.72 6.23 27.21
CA GLU A 90 21.98 5.73 25.85
C GLU A 90 21.20 6.56 24.82
N ALA A 91 19.93 6.87 25.09
CA ALA A 91 19.12 7.74 24.24
C ALA A 91 19.68 9.16 24.17
N ASP A 92 20.16 9.72 25.31
CA ASP A 92 20.83 11.02 25.35
C ASP A 92 22.14 11.03 24.59
N ALA A 93 22.88 9.92 24.61
CA ALA A 93 24.12 9.76 23.87
C ALA A 93 23.88 9.59 22.35
N LEU A 94 22.78 8.94 21.94
CA LEU A 94 22.45 8.75 20.53
C LEU A 94 21.79 9.96 19.89
N PHE A 95 21.03 10.76 20.65
CA PHE A 95 20.28 11.90 20.15
C PHE A 95 20.56 13.17 20.95
N PRO A 96 21.80 13.66 20.98
CA PRO A 96 22.20 14.78 21.85
C PRO A 96 21.54 16.13 21.49
N HIS A 97 21.10 16.30 20.25
CA HIS A 97 20.53 17.55 19.73
C HIS A 97 19.00 17.50 19.55
N VAL A 98 18.34 16.47 20.05
CA VAL A 98 16.87 16.37 20.03
C VAL A 98 16.31 17.04 21.28
N LYS A 99 15.33 17.94 21.15
CA LYS A 99 14.73 18.67 22.27
C LYS A 99 13.83 17.81 23.14
N ASN A 100 12.90 17.13 22.51
CA ASN A 100 11.95 16.25 23.18
C ASN A 100 12.10 14.82 22.64
N LEU A 101 12.25 13.86 23.54
CA LEU A 101 12.43 12.46 23.19
C LEU A 101 11.35 11.61 23.86
N VAL A 102 10.57 10.89 23.07
CA VAL A 102 9.44 10.08 23.55
C VAL A 102 9.56 8.66 23.04
N ALA A 103 9.61 7.70 23.96
CA ALA A 103 9.52 6.29 23.63
C ALA A 103 8.05 5.87 23.49
N VAL A 104 7.76 5.14 22.42
CA VAL A 104 6.44 4.61 22.09
C VAL A 104 6.53 3.13 21.73
N ALA A 105 5.45 2.39 21.96
CA ALA A 105 5.43 0.95 21.66
C ALA A 105 5.69 0.68 20.17
N GLU A 106 5.06 1.46 19.31
CA GLU A 106 5.12 1.33 17.84
C GLU A 106 5.42 2.69 17.19
N PRO A 107 6.70 3.09 17.03
CA PRO A 107 7.06 4.41 16.50
C PRO A 107 6.48 4.71 15.11
N TYR A 108 6.39 3.71 14.25
CA TYR A 108 5.81 3.89 12.92
C TYR A 108 4.30 4.17 12.99
N HIS A 109 3.57 3.44 13.84
CA HIS A 109 2.15 3.67 14.06
C HIS A 109 1.91 5.05 14.70
N ALA A 110 2.70 5.43 15.70
CA ALA A 110 2.65 6.77 16.30
C ALA A 110 2.85 7.89 15.28
N MET A 111 3.80 7.71 14.36
CA MET A 111 4.04 8.65 13.26
C MET A 111 2.82 8.75 12.35
N VAL A 112 2.27 7.62 11.88
CA VAL A 112 1.11 7.63 10.99
C VAL A 112 -0.05 8.35 11.66
N LYS A 113 -0.33 8.05 12.93
CA LYS A 113 -1.41 8.70 13.68
C LYS A 113 -1.16 10.18 13.94
N PHE A 114 0.09 10.55 14.20
CA PHE A 114 0.46 11.97 14.28
C PHE A 114 0.18 12.68 12.94
N LEU A 115 0.59 12.10 11.82
CA LEU A 115 0.36 12.68 10.50
C LEU A 115 -1.14 12.80 10.19
N GLU A 116 -1.92 11.76 10.43
CA GLU A 116 -3.37 11.75 10.20
C GLU A 116 -4.09 12.84 11.01
N HIS A 117 -3.72 13.05 12.26
CA HIS A 117 -4.43 13.96 13.16
C HIS A 117 -3.89 15.42 13.14
N PHE A 118 -2.58 15.61 13.20
CA PHE A 118 -1.96 16.95 13.40
C PHE A 118 -1.48 17.60 12.11
N VAL A 119 -1.03 16.83 11.13
CA VAL A 119 -0.63 17.37 9.83
C VAL A 119 -1.85 17.51 8.93
N GLY A 120 -2.91 16.83 9.33
CA GLY A 120 -4.21 16.88 8.67
C GLY A 120 -4.28 15.99 7.46
N ASN A 121 -5.51 15.70 7.08
CA ASN A 121 -5.84 15.06 5.81
C ASN A 121 -5.48 15.94 4.59
N GLY A 122 -4.63 16.97 4.78
CA GLY A 122 -4.13 17.82 3.71
C GLY A 122 -3.47 17.04 2.59
N PHE A 123 -2.99 15.84 2.88
CA PHE A 123 -2.55 14.89 1.86
C PHE A 123 -3.74 14.26 1.12
N ASN A 124 -4.88 14.09 1.78
CA ASN A 124 -6.09 13.55 1.17
C ASN A 124 -6.98 14.62 0.55
N ASP A 125 -7.08 15.81 1.16
CA ASP A 125 -7.96 16.87 0.66
C ASP A 125 -7.31 17.75 -0.41
N ASN A 126 -5.99 17.88 -0.45
CA ASN A 126 -5.27 18.73 -1.40
C ASN A 126 -4.65 17.98 -2.60
N MET A 127 -4.50 16.64 -2.54
CA MET A 127 -3.89 15.90 -3.65
C MET A 127 -4.83 15.67 -4.84
N GLU A 128 -6.13 15.74 -4.68
CA GLU A 128 -7.03 15.35 -5.75
C GLU A 128 -7.25 16.40 -6.84
N THR A 129 -7.09 17.67 -6.56
CA THR A 129 -7.40 18.67 -7.61
C THR A 129 -6.61 19.97 -7.53
N GLY A 130 -5.84 20.25 -6.47
CA GLY A 130 -5.30 21.59 -6.23
C GLY A 130 -6.39 22.65 -6.04
N VAL A 131 -7.65 22.25 -5.90
CA VAL A 131 -8.81 23.10 -5.67
C VAL A 131 -9.34 22.79 -4.29
N HIS A 132 -9.42 23.79 -3.42
CA HIS A 132 -10.23 23.72 -2.21
C HIS A 132 -11.68 23.48 -2.64
N PHE A 133 -12.20 22.28 -2.41
CA PHE A 133 -13.63 22.05 -2.54
C PHE A 133 -14.31 22.63 -1.32
N ASP A 134 -14.73 23.88 -1.43
CA ASP A 134 -15.76 24.43 -0.57
C ASP A 134 -17.04 23.62 -0.86
N ARG A 135 -17.58 22.95 0.15
CA ARG A 135 -18.86 22.20 0.04
C ARG A 135 -19.98 23.08 -0.53
N ASP A 136 -19.91 24.40 -0.32
CA ASP A 136 -20.89 25.38 -0.76
C ASP A 136 -20.75 25.76 -2.24
N TYR A 137 -19.55 25.55 -2.86
CA TYR A 137 -19.31 25.92 -4.25
C TYR A 137 -19.96 24.96 -5.26
N MET A 138 -20.26 23.73 -4.87
CA MET A 138 -20.69 22.68 -5.80
C MET A 138 -22.20 22.57 -5.99
N GLY A 139 -23.01 23.35 -5.31
CA GLY A 139 -24.45 23.54 -5.62
C GLY A 139 -25.33 22.27 -5.63
N VAL A 140 -24.81 21.12 -5.23
CA VAL A 140 -25.52 19.85 -5.18
C VAL A 140 -25.56 19.39 -3.74
N GLY A 141 -26.60 19.84 -3.00
CA GLY A 141 -26.88 19.39 -1.65
C GLY A 141 -27.23 17.90 -1.63
N TYR A 142 -26.24 17.06 -1.36
CA TYR A 142 -26.51 15.71 -0.89
C TYR A 142 -26.70 15.76 0.62
N GLY A 143 -27.73 15.07 1.10
CA GLY A 143 -28.03 14.97 2.53
C GLY A 143 -26.81 14.48 3.32
N GLU A 144 -26.80 14.76 4.63
CA GLU A 144 -25.69 14.46 5.55
C GLU A 144 -25.23 12.98 5.55
N THR A 145 -25.88 12.08 4.83
CA THR A 145 -25.64 10.62 4.85
C THR A 145 -25.38 9.98 3.48
N GLY A 146 -25.46 10.72 2.34
CA GLY A 146 -25.26 10.15 1.00
C GLY A 146 -23.79 10.13 0.53
N PRO A 147 -23.50 9.48 -0.62
CA PRO A 147 -22.17 9.55 -1.23
C PRO A 147 -21.88 10.96 -1.76
N TRP A 148 -20.63 11.40 -1.67
CA TRP A 148 -20.16 12.58 -2.37
C TRP A 148 -19.74 12.21 -3.79
N ILE A 149 -20.34 12.84 -4.80
CA ILE A 149 -20.09 12.54 -6.20
C ILE A 149 -19.69 13.81 -6.93
N HIS A 150 -18.49 13.80 -7.56
CA HIS A 150 -18.02 14.91 -8.37
C HIS A 150 -18.94 15.14 -9.58
N PRO A 151 -19.26 16.40 -9.98
CA PRO A 151 -20.19 16.72 -11.08
C PRO A 151 -19.80 16.14 -12.44
N THR A 152 -18.51 15.85 -12.67
CA THR A 152 -18.05 15.22 -13.91
C THR A 152 -18.05 13.70 -13.87
N ALA A 153 -18.39 13.09 -12.74
CA ALA A 153 -18.52 11.65 -12.64
C ALA A 153 -19.86 11.16 -13.24
N VAL A 154 -19.83 9.98 -13.85
CA VAL A 154 -21.03 9.33 -14.40
C VAL A 154 -21.34 8.10 -13.54
N VAL A 155 -22.38 8.16 -12.74
CA VAL A 155 -22.79 7.10 -11.83
C VAL A 155 -24.16 6.57 -12.25
N GLU A 156 -24.18 5.41 -12.90
CA GLU A 156 -25.40 4.67 -13.25
C GLU A 156 -25.62 3.44 -12.36
N GLY A 157 -24.57 2.98 -11.68
CA GLY A 157 -24.61 1.89 -10.72
C GLY A 157 -24.99 2.36 -9.31
N PHE A 158 -24.95 1.44 -8.35
CA PHE A 158 -25.20 1.74 -6.94
C PHE A 158 -23.90 2.14 -6.23
N VAL A 159 -23.95 3.26 -5.49
CA VAL A 159 -22.88 3.73 -4.61
C VAL A 159 -23.48 4.05 -3.24
N ASP A 160 -23.01 3.40 -2.22
CA ASP A 160 -23.56 3.45 -0.87
C ASP A 160 -23.07 4.70 -0.10
N GLU A 161 -23.56 4.87 1.13
CA GLU A 161 -23.26 5.99 2.02
C GLU A 161 -21.78 6.16 2.32
N GLY A 162 -21.34 7.38 2.58
CA GLY A 162 -19.96 7.71 2.97
C GLY A 162 -18.93 7.51 1.87
N CYS A 163 -19.34 7.17 0.65
CA CYS A 163 -18.43 7.06 -0.48
C CYS A 163 -18.03 8.42 -1.04
N PHE A 164 -16.80 8.48 -1.54
CA PHE A 164 -16.27 9.58 -2.34
C PHE A 164 -16.07 9.11 -3.79
N VAL A 165 -16.62 9.83 -4.75
CA VAL A 165 -16.48 9.54 -6.19
C VAL A 165 -15.88 10.76 -6.89
N GLY A 166 -14.60 10.67 -7.23
CA GLY A 166 -13.79 11.75 -7.81
C GLY A 166 -14.12 12.09 -9.26
N ALA A 167 -13.43 13.11 -9.78
CA ALA A 167 -13.65 13.65 -11.11
C ALA A 167 -13.44 12.60 -12.21
N GLY A 168 -14.33 12.58 -13.20
CA GLY A 168 -14.23 11.69 -14.36
C GLY A 168 -14.43 10.20 -14.06
N CYS A 169 -14.84 9.84 -12.83
CA CYS A 169 -15.17 8.45 -12.50
C CYS A 169 -16.40 7.98 -13.28
N VAL A 170 -16.40 6.69 -13.61
CA VAL A 170 -17.54 6.04 -14.27
C VAL A 170 -17.92 4.79 -13.49
N VAL A 171 -19.11 4.78 -12.88
CA VAL A 171 -19.71 3.60 -12.25
C VAL A 171 -20.87 3.13 -13.11
N MET A 172 -20.66 2.07 -13.87
CA MET A 172 -21.62 1.62 -14.89
C MET A 172 -22.82 0.91 -14.26
N ARG A 173 -23.93 0.88 -14.97
CA ARG A 173 -25.17 0.18 -14.58
C ARG A 173 -24.90 -1.29 -14.25
N GLY A 174 -25.42 -1.75 -13.12
CA GLY A 174 -25.20 -3.12 -12.61
C GLY A 174 -23.93 -3.29 -11.78
N ALA A 175 -23.15 -2.22 -11.58
CA ALA A 175 -22.08 -2.19 -10.57
C ALA A 175 -22.65 -1.80 -9.21
N SER A 176 -21.99 -2.24 -8.13
CA SER A 176 -22.33 -1.90 -6.75
C SER A 176 -21.05 -1.63 -5.94
N VAL A 177 -21.01 -0.47 -5.26
CA VAL A 177 -19.91 -0.03 -4.40
C VAL A 177 -20.46 0.13 -2.98
N GLY A 178 -19.90 -0.61 -2.04
CA GLY A 178 -20.28 -0.58 -0.62
C GLY A 178 -19.82 0.68 0.11
N ARG A 179 -20.20 0.79 1.38
CA ARG A 179 -20.01 1.98 2.21
C ARG A 179 -18.57 2.43 2.35
N ASN A 180 -18.39 3.75 2.55
CA ASN A 180 -17.09 4.35 2.89
C ASN A 180 -15.96 4.03 1.89
N CYS A 181 -16.29 3.78 0.63
CA CYS A 181 -15.31 3.60 -0.41
C CYS A 181 -14.87 4.95 -1.00
N ARG A 182 -13.61 4.99 -1.45
CA ARG A 182 -13.03 6.16 -2.10
C ARG A 182 -12.61 5.80 -3.52
N LEU A 183 -13.23 6.43 -4.51
CA LEU A 183 -12.87 6.35 -5.92
C LEU A 183 -12.22 7.68 -6.30
N GLU A 184 -10.89 7.69 -6.48
CA GLU A 184 -10.17 8.86 -6.95
C GLU A 184 -10.48 9.15 -8.42
N SER A 185 -9.84 10.15 -9.02
CA SER A 185 -10.18 10.60 -10.36
C SER A 185 -10.04 9.52 -11.44
N ASN A 186 -10.94 9.50 -12.42
CA ASN A 186 -10.91 8.60 -13.59
C ASN A 186 -10.98 7.10 -13.27
N VAL A 187 -11.53 6.71 -12.13
CA VAL A 187 -11.79 5.29 -11.82
C VAL A 187 -12.98 4.79 -12.64
N THR A 188 -12.84 3.59 -13.22
CA THR A 188 -13.91 2.96 -14.00
C THR A 188 -14.32 1.62 -13.39
N ILE A 189 -15.60 1.52 -12.99
CA ILE A 189 -16.21 0.29 -12.47
C ILE A 189 -17.23 -0.23 -13.49
N TYR A 190 -16.94 -1.39 -14.05
CA TYR A 190 -17.75 -2.01 -15.10
C TYR A 190 -19.01 -2.72 -14.54
N PRO A 191 -19.97 -3.11 -15.42
CA PRO A 191 -21.13 -3.91 -15.00
C PRO A 191 -20.75 -5.20 -14.29
N ASN A 192 -21.64 -5.67 -13.41
CA ASN A 192 -21.47 -6.90 -12.63
C ASN A 192 -20.25 -6.90 -11.68
N VAL A 193 -19.71 -5.73 -11.37
CA VAL A 193 -18.71 -5.55 -10.30
C VAL A 193 -19.43 -5.30 -8.99
N VAL A 194 -19.02 -6.01 -7.93
CA VAL A 194 -19.47 -5.77 -6.56
C VAL A 194 -18.24 -5.51 -5.69
N VAL A 195 -18.23 -4.35 -5.03
CA VAL A 195 -17.18 -3.91 -4.11
C VAL A 195 -17.74 -3.88 -2.70
N GLY A 196 -17.01 -4.43 -1.74
CA GLY A 196 -17.30 -4.35 -0.31
C GLY A 196 -17.10 -2.95 0.26
N GLU A 197 -16.95 -2.85 1.57
CA GLU A 197 -16.87 -1.59 2.30
C GLU A 197 -15.41 -1.12 2.50
N GLY A 198 -15.22 0.21 2.61
CA GLY A 198 -13.94 0.83 2.98
C GLY A 198 -12.81 0.62 1.99
N CYS A 199 -13.11 0.41 0.71
CA CYS A 199 -12.12 0.22 -0.33
C CYS A 199 -11.64 1.54 -0.92
N ILE A 200 -10.36 1.58 -1.33
CA ILE A 200 -9.72 2.76 -1.94
C ILE A 200 -9.26 2.40 -3.35
N PHE A 201 -9.66 3.20 -4.33
CA PHE A 201 -9.24 3.08 -5.71
C PHE A 201 -8.55 4.38 -6.13
N GLN A 202 -7.23 4.31 -6.34
CA GLN A 202 -6.47 5.47 -6.80
C GLN A 202 -6.76 5.77 -8.27
N ALA A 203 -6.27 6.93 -8.72
CA ALA A 203 -6.60 7.46 -10.03
C ALA A 203 -6.34 6.47 -11.19
N GLY A 204 -7.28 6.38 -12.12
CA GLY A 204 -7.18 5.56 -13.31
C GLY A 204 -7.34 4.04 -13.09
N VAL A 205 -7.76 3.59 -11.91
CA VAL A 205 -8.06 2.17 -11.67
C VAL A 205 -9.25 1.72 -12.52
N VAL A 206 -9.14 0.53 -13.11
CA VAL A 206 -10.19 -0.08 -13.93
C VAL A 206 -10.57 -1.45 -13.36
N VAL A 207 -11.83 -1.62 -12.97
CA VAL A 207 -12.34 -2.89 -12.45
C VAL A 207 -13.45 -3.44 -13.33
N GLY A 208 -13.31 -4.69 -13.76
CA GLY A 208 -14.31 -5.40 -14.55
C GLY A 208 -14.14 -5.25 -16.05
N SER A 209 -12.98 -4.78 -16.53
CA SER A 209 -12.68 -4.78 -17.97
C SER A 209 -12.69 -6.20 -18.53
N ARG A 210 -12.94 -6.32 -19.84
CA ARG A 210 -12.95 -7.62 -20.51
C ARG A 210 -11.60 -8.34 -20.37
N GLY A 211 -11.63 -9.63 -20.02
CA GLY A 211 -10.46 -10.49 -20.01
C GLY A 211 -9.92 -10.81 -21.42
N PHE A 212 -8.68 -11.27 -21.50
CA PHE A 212 -8.01 -11.65 -22.73
C PHE A 212 -8.23 -13.16 -22.98
N GLY A 213 -9.32 -13.48 -23.70
CA GLY A 213 -9.68 -14.86 -24.06
C GLY A 213 -10.17 -14.93 -25.49
N PHE A 214 -9.70 -15.91 -26.24
CA PHE A 214 -10.07 -16.16 -27.63
C PHE A 214 -10.29 -17.65 -27.86
N TYR A 215 -11.12 -17.96 -28.84
CA TYR A 215 -11.28 -19.31 -29.38
C TYR A 215 -11.21 -19.29 -30.91
N GLU A 216 -10.82 -20.38 -31.51
CA GLU A 216 -10.74 -20.52 -32.96
C GLU A 216 -12.03 -21.14 -33.49
N HIS A 217 -12.58 -20.55 -34.52
CA HIS A 217 -13.76 -21.06 -35.24
C HIS A 217 -13.68 -20.61 -36.70
N GLU A 218 -13.70 -21.55 -37.63
CA GLU A 218 -13.64 -21.28 -39.09
C GLU A 218 -12.46 -20.37 -39.47
N ASP A 219 -11.26 -20.72 -39.03
CA ASP A 219 -10.00 -19.97 -39.24
C ASP A 219 -9.96 -18.54 -38.68
N GLU A 220 -10.97 -18.15 -37.89
CA GLU A 220 -11.01 -16.86 -37.22
C GLU A 220 -10.78 -17.01 -35.70
N ARG A 221 -10.06 -16.05 -35.11
CA ARG A 221 -9.98 -15.86 -33.66
C ARG A 221 -11.11 -14.99 -33.18
N ARG A 222 -12.05 -15.57 -32.47
CA ARG A 222 -13.20 -14.90 -31.89
C ARG A 222 -12.98 -14.67 -30.40
N MET A 223 -13.37 -13.50 -29.92
CA MET A 223 -13.20 -13.10 -28.53
C MET A 223 -14.23 -13.83 -27.63
N VAL A 224 -13.75 -14.34 -26.50
CA VAL A 224 -14.61 -14.88 -25.44
C VAL A 224 -15.23 -13.72 -24.64
N PRO A 225 -16.56 -13.70 -24.45
CA PRO A 225 -17.19 -12.70 -23.63
C PRO A 225 -16.92 -12.95 -22.14
N HIS A 226 -16.46 -11.91 -21.42
CA HIS A 226 -16.21 -11.96 -19.98
C HIS A 226 -17.27 -11.11 -19.27
N PHE A 227 -18.33 -11.74 -18.78
CA PHE A 227 -19.49 -11.03 -18.22
C PHE A 227 -19.79 -11.36 -16.75
N ALA A 228 -19.03 -12.29 -16.14
CA ALA A 228 -19.28 -12.66 -14.75
C ALA A 228 -18.85 -11.57 -13.73
N GLY A 229 -18.14 -10.54 -14.20
CA GLY A 229 -17.74 -9.40 -13.39
C GLY A 229 -16.62 -9.71 -12.39
N VAL A 230 -16.58 -8.91 -11.33
CA VAL A 230 -15.57 -8.98 -10.25
C VAL A 230 -16.26 -8.90 -8.90
N ARG A 231 -15.74 -9.60 -7.90
CA ARG A 231 -16.13 -9.48 -6.48
C ARG A 231 -14.93 -9.04 -5.67
N ILE A 232 -15.03 -7.94 -4.97
CA ILE A 232 -14.00 -7.39 -4.08
C ILE A 232 -14.54 -7.37 -2.66
N GLY A 233 -13.78 -7.88 -1.72
CA GLY A 233 -14.11 -7.83 -0.30
C GLY A 233 -13.94 -6.43 0.30
N ASN A 234 -13.74 -6.38 1.61
CA ASN A 234 -13.69 -5.13 2.37
C ASN A 234 -12.26 -4.63 2.57
N ARG A 235 -12.09 -3.32 2.78
CA ARG A 235 -10.82 -2.67 3.15
C ARG A 235 -9.66 -2.99 2.20
N CYS A 236 -9.95 -3.07 0.92
CA CYS A 236 -8.95 -3.26 -0.13
C CYS A 236 -8.45 -1.92 -0.67
N SER A 237 -7.19 -1.88 -1.12
CA SER A 237 -6.65 -0.70 -1.80
C SER A 237 -6.02 -1.07 -3.14
N PHE A 238 -6.27 -0.21 -4.13
CA PHE A 238 -5.79 -0.38 -5.50
C PHE A 238 -5.03 0.87 -5.91
N GLY A 239 -3.73 0.72 -6.17
CA GLY A 239 -2.85 1.78 -6.64
C GLY A 239 -3.19 2.24 -8.06
N ALA A 240 -2.68 3.41 -8.42
CA ALA A 240 -3.00 4.08 -9.68
C ALA A 240 -2.78 3.19 -10.91
N ASN A 241 -3.72 3.25 -11.86
CA ASN A 241 -3.70 2.49 -13.12
C ASN A 241 -3.66 0.95 -12.94
N THR A 242 -4.10 0.45 -11.80
CA THR A 242 -4.29 -1.00 -11.58
C THR A 242 -5.54 -1.48 -12.33
N VAL A 243 -5.45 -2.65 -12.95
CA VAL A 243 -6.53 -3.24 -13.74
C VAL A 243 -6.91 -4.61 -13.19
N VAL A 244 -8.22 -4.80 -12.94
CA VAL A 244 -8.80 -6.09 -12.57
C VAL A 244 -9.79 -6.52 -13.64
N ALA A 245 -9.48 -7.58 -14.39
CA ALA A 245 -10.34 -8.07 -15.47
C ALA A 245 -11.51 -8.89 -14.93
N ALA A 246 -12.65 -8.79 -15.61
CA ALA A 246 -13.82 -9.59 -15.32
C ALA A 246 -13.58 -11.09 -15.60
N GLY A 247 -14.25 -11.94 -14.85
CA GLY A 247 -14.27 -13.36 -15.13
C GLY A 247 -15.21 -13.74 -16.27
N PHE A 248 -15.02 -14.91 -16.82
CA PHE A 248 -15.83 -15.44 -17.94
C PHE A 248 -17.22 -15.90 -17.46
N ILE A 249 -17.31 -17.10 -16.87
CA ILE A 249 -18.57 -17.67 -16.33
C ILE A 249 -18.64 -17.44 -14.81
N SER A 250 -17.52 -17.60 -14.11
CA SER A 250 -17.36 -17.25 -12.70
C SER A 250 -16.60 -15.94 -12.55
N PRO A 251 -16.88 -15.11 -11.55
CA PRO A 251 -16.23 -13.82 -11.38
C PRO A 251 -14.73 -13.97 -11.05
N THR A 252 -13.96 -12.94 -11.32
CA THR A 252 -12.69 -12.70 -10.64
C THR A 252 -12.99 -12.28 -9.20
N THR A 253 -12.30 -12.85 -8.22
CA THR A 253 -12.57 -12.59 -6.79
C THR A 253 -11.33 -12.10 -6.05
N ILE A 254 -11.50 -11.13 -5.18
CA ILE A 254 -10.48 -10.58 -4.29
C ILE A 254 -11.09 -10.55 -2.89
N GLY A 255 -10.42 -11.19 -1.93
CA GLY A 255 -10.88 -11.24 -0.53
C GLY A 255 -10.70 -9.91 0.21
N ASP A 256 -10.78 -9.97 1.52
CA ASP A 256 -10.67 -8.80 2.40
C ASP A 256 -9.21 -8.36 2.61
N ASN A 257 -9.02 -7.06 2.88
CA ASN A 257 -7.73 -6.49 3.29
C ASN A 257 -6.59 -6.78 2.30
N CYS A 258 -6.89 -6.66 1.01
CA CYS A 258 -5.93 -6.86 -0.09
C CYS A 258 -5.40 -5.49 -0.55
N HIS A 259 -4.07 -5.39 -0.67
CA HIS A 259 -3.40 -4.15 -1.06
C HIS A 259 -2.58 -4.37 -2.32
N LEU A 260 -3.04 -3.77 -3.39
CA LEU A 260 -2.43 -3.83 -4.72
C LEU A 260 -1.88 -2.44 -5.05
N ASP A 261 -0.59 -2.34 -5.29
CA ASP A 261 0.08 -1.08 -5.63
C ASP A 261 -0.18 -0.68 -7.10
N SER A 262 0.42 0.38 -7.56
CA SER A 262 0.21 0.96 -8.89
C SER A 262 0.59 0.01 -10.02
N MET A 263 -0.16 0.06 -11.11
CA MET A 263 0.06 -0.73 -12.34
C MET A 263 0.06 -2.26 -12.12
N VAL A 264 -0.69 -2.74 -11.14
CA VAL A 264 -0.93 -4.18 -10.96
C VAL A 264 -1.96 -4.67 -11.97
N GLN A 265 -1.73 -5.85 -12.57
CA GLN A 265 -2.66 -6.49 -13.49
C GLN A 265 -3.19 -7.79 -12.90
N ILE A 266 -4.48 -7.86 -12.65
CA ILE A 266 -5.19 -9.09 -12.30
C ILE A 266 -5.99 -9.56 -13.53
N ALA A 267 -5.58 -10.66 -14.13
CA ALA A 267 -6.29 -11.22 -15.28
C ALA A 267 -7.61 -11.90 -14.85
N HIS A 268 -8.37 -12.32 -15.87
CA HIS A 268 -9.70 -12.90 -15.69
C HIS A 268 -9.70 -14.17 -14.83
N ASN A 269 -10.76 -14.39 -14.08
CA ASN A 269 -10.99 -15.60 -13.26
C ASN A 269 -9.95 -15.84 -12.16
N CYS A 270 -9.12 -14.85 -11.82
CA CYS A 270 -8.23 -14.98 -10.67
C CYS A 270 -9.04 -15.05 -9.37
N VAL A 271 -8.51 -15.80 -8.40
CA VAL A 271 -9.05 -15.90 -7.04
C VAL A 271 -7.97 -15.50 -6.05
N LEU A 272 -8.15 -14.36 -5.41
CA LEU A 272 -7.26 -13.86 -4.37
C LEU A 272 -7.95 -14.05 -3.01
N GLY A 273 -7.27 -14.73 -2.09
CA GLY A 273 -7.69 -14.82 -0.68
C GLY A 273 -7.60 -13.50 0.05
N ASN A 274 -7.56 -13.56 1.38
CA ASN A 274 -7.47 -12.38 2.23
C ASN A 274 -6.01 -11.96 2.48
N ASN A 275 -5.81 -10.67 2.85
CA ASN A 275 -4.50 -10.13 3.23
C ASN A 275 -3.43 -10.33 2.14
N ILE A 276 -3.79 -10.16 0.89
CA ILE A 276 -2.86 -10.23 -0.25
C ILE A 276 -2.10 -8.91 -0.38
N TYR A 277 -0.80 -9.01 -0.63
CA TYR A 277 0.07 -7.86 -0.85
C TYR A 277 0.75 -7.96 -2.22
N MET A 278 0.54 -6.98 -3.09
CA MET A 278 1.11 -6.95 -4.43
C MET A 278 1.76 -5.59 -4.68
N ALA A 279 3.08 -5.56 -4.74
CA ALA A 279 3.81 -4.34 -5.05
C ALA A 279 3.69 -3.96 -6.54
N SER A 280 4.11 -2.76 -6.88
CA SER A 280 3.95 -2.15 -8.20
C SER A 280 4.40 -3.04 -9.37
N GLN A 281 3.67 -2.96 -10.49
CA GLN A 281 3.93 -3.66 -11.75
C GLN A 281 3.88 -5.21 -11.66
N THR A 282 3.28 -5.77 -10.61
CA THR A 282 3.04 -7.22 -10.56
C THR A 282 1.87 -7.62 -11.46
N ALA A 283 1.87 -8.86 -11.92
CA ALA A 283 0.79 -9.36 -12.77
C ALA A 283 0.47 -10.84 -12.52
N LEU A 284 -0.81 -11.16 -12.59
CA LEU A 284 -1.31 -12.55 -12.56
C LEU A 284 -1.91 -12.91 -13.91
N GLY A 285 -1.49 -14.04 -14.47
CA GLY A 285 -2.15 -14.69 -15.60
C GLY A 285 -3.53 -15.20 -15.20
N GLY A 286 -4.41 -15.43 -16.19
CA GLY A 286 -5.78 -15.85 -15.94
C GLY A 286 -5.89 -17.11 -15.09
N THR A 287 -6.96 -17.20 -14.28
CA THR A 287 -7.28 -18.37 -13.44
C THR A 287 -6.20 -18.69 -12.37
N THR A 288 -5.36 -17.73 -12.02
CA THR A 288 -4.38 -17.86 -10.93
C THR A 288 -5.07 -17.75 -9.58
N ILE A 289 -4.69 -18.61 -8.64
CA ILE A 289 -5.19 -18.60 -7.26
C ILE A 289 -4.07 -18.15 -6.32
N LEU A 290 -4.31 -17.11 -5.54
CA LEU A 290 -3.49 -16.73 -4.41
C LEU A 290 -4.24 -17.06 -3.12
N GLU A 291 -3.66 -17.93 -2.29
CA GLU A 291 -4.22 -18.18 -0.96
C GLU A 291 -3.89 -17.03 0.01
N ASP A 292 -4.49 -17.03 1.21
CA ASP A 292 -4.35 -15.94 2.18
C ASP A 292 -2.89 -15.56 2.48
N GLY A 293 -2.64 -14.26 2.63
CA GLY A 293 -1.35 -13.71 3.07
C GLY A 293 -0.22 -13.80 2.05
N VAL A 294 -0.51 -14.14 0.80
CA VAL A 294 0.50 -14.19 -0.27
C VAL A 294 1.02 -12.80 -0.58
N GLN A 295 2.34 -12.70 -0.80
CA GLN A 295 3.03 -11.45 -1.12
C GLN A 295 3.78 -11.54 -2.45
N PHE A 296 3.58 -10.54 -3.31
CA PHE A 296 4.32 -10.34 -4.56
C PHE A 296 5.13 -9.06 -4.48
N ALA A 297 6.45 -9.16 -4.51
CA ALA A 297 7.33 -8.00 -4.58
C ALA A 297 7.37 -7.41 -6.01
N GLY A 298 7.86 -6.17 -6.13
CA GLY A 298 7.76 -5.35 -7.33
C GLY A 298 8.14 -6.05 -8.65
N GLY A 299 7.29 -5.93 -9.65
CA GLY A 299 7.47 -6.48 -10.98
C GLY A 299 7.44 -8.00 -11.09
N ALA A 300 7.12 -8.74 -10.02
CA ALA A 300 6.94 -10.19 -10.08
C ALA A 300 5.68 -10.56 -10.86
N LYS A 301 5.70 -11.68 -11.57
CA LYS A 301 4.58 -12.14 -12.41
C LYS A 301 4.33 -13.62 -12.24
N ALA A 302 3.08 -14.04 -12.34
CA ALA A 302 2.71 -15.45 -12.38
C ALA A 302 2.04 -15.78 -13.72
N ALA A 303 2.40 -16.94 -14.28
CA ALA A 303 1.66 -17.53 -15.40
C ALA A 303 0.23 -17.90 -14.95
N GLY A 304 -0.67 -18.11 -15.92
CA GLY A 304 -2.03 -18.53 -15.62
C GLY A 304 -2.14 -19.97 -15.07
N HIS A 305 -3.29 -20.27 -14.46
CA HIS A 305 -3.64 -21.61 -13.97
C HIS A 305 -2.71 -22.17 -12.88
N LEU A 306 -2.19 -21.30 -12.03
CA LEU A 306 -1.31 -21.64 -10.91
C LEU A 306 -1.98 -21.38 -9.58
N THR A 307 -1.51 -22.08 -8.54
CA THR A 307 -1.83 -21.77 -7.15
C THR A 307 -0.57 -21.33 -6.42
N VAL A 308 -0.63 -20.19 -5.76
CA VAL A 308 0.40 -19.71 -4.82
C VAL A 308 -0.16 -19.90 -3.43
N GLY A 309 0.47 -20.79 -2.67
CA GLY A 309 -0.03 -21.25 -1.37
C GLY A 309 0.08 -20.19 -0.28
N LYS A 310 -0.69 -20.37 0.76
CA LYS A 310 -0.83 -19.46 1.92
C LYS A 310 0.51 -18.94 2.45
N ASN A 311 0.60 -17.61 2.66
CA ASN A 311 1.80 -16.92 3.17
C ASN A 311 3.06 -17.13 2.32
N ALA A 312 2.95 -17.55 1.06
CA ALA A 312 4.11 -17.62 0.18
C ALA A 312 4.54 -16.21 -0.26
N ILE A 313 5.85 -16.06 -0.51
CA ILE A 313 6.46 -14.80 -0.93
C ILE A 313 7.11 -14.98 -2.29
N VAL A 314 6.74 -14.14 -3.25
CA VAL A 314 7.36 -14.06 -4.57
C VAL A 314 8.25 -12.82 -4.62
N THR A 315 9.56 -13.01 -4.72
CA THR A 315 10.52 -11.89 -4.68
C THR A 315 10.47 -11.03 -5.95
N ALA A 316 11.06 -9.83 -5.87
CA ALA A 316 11.03 -8.86 -6.95
C ALA A 316 11.51 -9.44 -8.29
N LYS A 317 10.79 -9.10 -9.38
CA LYS A 317 11.06 -9.54 -10.76
C LYS A 317 10.97 -11.05 -11.00
N ALA A 318 10.61 -11.87 -10.00
CA ALA A 318 10.48 -13.31 -10.19
C ALA A 318 9.33 -13.67 -11.14
N GLY A 319 9.55 -14.64 -12.01
CA GLY A 319 8.55 -15.22 -12.90
C GLY A 319 8.10 -16.60 -12.41
N VAL A 320 6.88 -16.68 -11.87
CA VAL A 320 6.29 -17.94 -11.36
C VAL A 320 5.69 -18.70 -12.52
N THR A 321 6.23 -19.87 -12.83
CA THR A 321 5.78 -20.74 -13.93
C THR A 321 5.18 -22.05 -13.43
N LYS A 322 5.18 -22.30 -12.12
CA LYS A 322 4.60 -23.49 -11.47
C LYS A 322 4.00 -23.07 -10.13
N SER A 323 3.03 -23.83 -9.63
CA SER A 323 2.44 -23.58 -8.32
C SER A 323 3.49 -23.55 -7.20
N VAL A 324 3.30 -22.65 -6.23
CA VAL A 324 4.20 -22.42 -5.10
C VAL A 324 3.55 -22.98 -3.85
N PRO A 325 4.20 -23.89 -3.10
CA PRO A 325 3.66 -24.38 -1.84
C PRO A 325 3.53 -23.30 -0.77
N ALA A 326 2.62 -23.49 0.19
CA ALA A 326 2.40 -22.56 1.29
C ALA A 326 3.69 -22.28 2.09
N GLY A 327 3.87 -21.03 2.53
CA GLY A 327 5.00 -20.55 3.35
C GLY A 327 6.35 -20.52 2.63
N LYS A 328 6.40 -20.78 1.33
CA LYS A 328 7.66 -20.75 0.57
C LYS A 328 7.97 -19.36 0.03
N THR A 329 9.24 -19.01 0.06
CA THR A 329 9.78 -17.86 -0.66
C THR A 329 10.41 -18.34 -1.95
N VAL A 330 9.98 -17.77 -3.09
CA VAL A 330 10.53 -18.09 -4.41
C VAL A 330 11.17 -16.85 -5.03
N ALA A 331 12.26 -17.07 -5.75
CA ALA A 331 13.04 -16.02 -6.38
C ALA A 331 13.51 -16.45 -7.78
N GLY A 332 13.88 -15.48 -8.58
CA GLY A 332 14.53 -15.70 -9.88
C GLY A 332 14.55 -14.41 -10.65
N PHE A 333 15.73 -13.84 -10.86
CA PHE A 333 16.06 -12.65 -11.66
C PHE A 333 16.84 -11.57 -10.87
N PRO A 334 17.95 -11.89 -10.17
CA PRO A 334 18.80 -10.84 -9.63
C PRO A 334 19.59 -10.17 -10.77
N ALA A 335 19.73 -8.83 -10.69
CA ALA A 335 20.75 -8.15 -11.48
C ALA A 335 22.12 -8.47 -10.88
N ILE A 336 23.07 -8.88 -11.72
CA ILE A 336 24.45 -9.12 -11.35
C ILE A 336 25.34 -8.40 -12.37
N ASP A 337 26.62 -8.27 -12.04
CA ASP A 337 27.61 -7.72 -12.97
C ASP A 337 27.52 -8.38 -14.33
N ILE A 338 27.59 -7.56 -15.41
CA ILE A 338 27.34 -8.03 -16.78
C ILE A 338 28.38 -9.05 -17.25
N GLU A 339 29.62 -8.97 -16.76
CA GLU A 339 30.64 -9.91 -17.14
C GLU A 339 30.43 -11.26 -16.45
N ILE A 340 30.00 -11.24 -15.18
CA ILE A 340 29.64 -12.44 -14.44
C ILE A 340 28.44 -13.11 -15.11
N TRP A 341 27.41 -12.33 -15.47
CA TRP A 341 26.23 -12.86 -16.15
C TRP A 341 26.58 -13.51 -17.50
N ARG A 342 27.43 -12.87 -18.30
CA ARG A 342 27.88 -13.42 -19.60
C ARG A 342 28.61 -14.75 -19.43
N ARG A 343 29.50 -14.86 -18.42
CA ARG A 343 30.22 -16.11 -18.10
C ARG A 343 29.23 -17.20 -17.70
N GLN A 344 28.32 -16.92 -16.79
CA GLN A 344 27.29 -17.89 -16.37
C GLN A 344 26.44 -18.38 -17.56
N MET A 345 26.05 -17.51 -18.48
CA MET A 345 25.29 -17.91 -19.68
C MET A 345 26.10 -18.80 -20.61
N VAL A 346 27.39 -18.57 -20.79
CA VAL A 346 28.26 -19.44 -21.59
C VAL A 346 28.39 -20.81 -20.95
N GLU A 347 28.67 -20.89 -19.65
CA GLU A 347 28.81 -22.15 -18.93
C GLU A 347 27.53 -22.98 -18.96
N LEU A 348 26.37 -22.37 -18.71
CA LEU A 348 25.06 -23.05 -18.79
C LEU A 348 24.81 -23.62 -20.19
N ARG A 349 25.16 -22.91 -21.26
CA ARG A 349 25.04 -23.38 -22.63
C ARG A 349 25.98 -24.57 -22.92
N LEU A 350 27.21 -24.53 -22.39
CA LEU A 350 28.16 -25.64 -22.52
C LEU A 350 27.70 -26.88 -21.78
N MET A 351 27.17 -26.72 -20.55
CA MET A 351 26.60 -27.82 -19.77
C MET A 351 25.40 -28.46 -20.50
N ALA A 352 24.48 -27.64 -21.02
CA ALA A 352 23.34 -28.11 -21.79
C ALA A 352 23.76 -28.94 -23.02
N LYS A 353 24.78 -28.47 -23.76
CA LYS A 353 25.32 -29.23 -24.92
C LYS A 353 25.98 -30.56 -24.56
N LYS A 354 26.61 -30.66 -23.36
CA LYS A 354 27.21 -31.91 -22.89
C LYS A 354 26.15 -32.97 -22.56
N ASN A 355 24.98 -32.54 -22.05
CA ASN A 355 23.90 -33.43 -21.65
C ASN A 355 22.97 -33.85 -22.79
N LEU A 356 23.15 -33.28 -23.99
CA LEU A 356 22.44 -33.65 -25.23
C LEU A 356 23.21 -34.68 -26.13
N LYS A 357 24.43 -35.08 -25.70
CA LYS A 357 25.20 -36.16 -26.30
C LYS A 357 25.09 -37.42 -25.44
#